data_d60b3fc0bc8bf70a84e7542983b58c0a
#
_entry.id   d60b3fc0bc8bf70a84e7542983b58c0a
#
_cell.length_a   1.000
_cell.length_b   1.000
_cell.length_c   1.000
_cell.angle_alpha   90.00
_cell.angle_beta   90.00
_cell.angle_gamma   90.00
#
_symmetry.space_group_name_H-M   'P 1'
#
loop_
_entity.id
_entity.type
_entity.pdbx_description
1 polymer ?
#
loop_
_entity_poly.entity_id
_entity_poly.type
_entity_poly.pdbx_seq_one_letter_code
_entity_poly.pdbx_strand_id
1 'polypeptide(L)'
;MGAVASAFEAAGGDGIVSVSDAAMEASLTAQGVVGGRRPLDVASPRIAGDPQTSGYADDPVNTTTGNFVEREVDLGFTGGLASLGFARTYNSVLDGVGALGPGWASCADERLVLDEEGARWVRPSGRHVVFPRLGTGWERATGDALWLEHLKPADDGTSDAGRAGT
;
A
#
# COMPACT_ATOMS: atom_id res chain seq x y z
N MET A 1 14.34 -1.08 -22.80
CA MET A 1 12.98 -1.49 -23.15
C MET A 1 12.89 -2.71 -24.06
N GLY A 2 13.97 -3.15 -24.69
CA GLY A 2 13.95 -4.25 -25.67
C GLY A 2 13.55 -5.63 -25.14
N ALA A 3 14.14 -6.10 -24.04
CA ALA A 3 14.00 -7.48 -23.59
C ALA A 3 12.56 -7.90 -23.21
N VAL A 4 11.81 -7.02 -22.57
CA VAL A 4 10.42 -7.30 -22.18
C VAL A 4 9.49 -7.31 -23.38
N ALA A 5 9.68 -6.38 -24.33
CA ALA A 5 8.91 -6.38 -25.58
C ALA A 5 9.18 -7.64 -26.41
N SER A 6 10.44 -8.03 -26.55
CA SER A 6 10.82 -9.27 -27.24
C SER A 6 10.30 -10.53 -26.55
N ALA A 7 10.24 -10.54 -25.21
CA ALA A 7 9.66 -11.64 -24.46
C ALA A 7 8.16 -11.76 -24.68
N PHE A 8 7.46 -10.62 -24.75
CA PHE A 8 6.03 -10.57 -25.02
C PHE A 8 5.70 -11.07 -26.45
N GLU A 9 6.45 -10.60 -27.44
CA GLU A 9 6.30 -11.06 -28.83
C GLU A 9 6.59 -12.57 -28.95
N ALA A 10 7.67 -13.05 -28.32
CA ALA A 10 8.04 -14.46 -28.33
C ALA A 10 7.01 -15.36 -27.62
N ALA A 11 6.27 -14.82 -26.68
CA ALA A 11 5.17 -15.51 -26.00
C ALA A 11 3.85 -15.51 -26.81
N GLY A 12 3.83 -14.92 -28.00
CA GLY A 12 2.65 -14.83 -28.88
C GLY A 12 1.81 -13.57 -28.65
N GLY A 13 2.41 -12.53 -28.08
CA GLY A 13 1.74 -11.27 -27.73
C GLY A 13 1.63 -10.27 -28.89
N ASP A 14 1.34 -10.73 -30.11
CA ASP A 14 1.24 -9.89 -31.31
C ASP A 14 -0.17 -9.33 -31.56
N GLY A 15 -0.91 -9.08 -30.49
CA GLY A 15 -2.02 -8.10 -30.53
C GLY A 15 -3.42 -8.58 -30.18
N ILE A 16 -3.77 -9.86 -30.17
CA ILE A 16 -5.17 -10.26 -29.83
C ILE A 16 -5.26 -11.55 -29.00
N VAL A 17 -4.15 -12.23 -28.79
CA VAL A 17 -4.14 -13.51 -28.06
C VAL A 17 -3.68 -13.28 -26.63
N SER A 18 -4.44 -13.76 -25.67
CA SER A 18 -4.00 -13.78 -24.28
C SER A 18 -2.80 -14.71 -24.15
N VAL A 19 -1.69 -14.15 -23.71
CA VAL A 19 -0.47 -14.92 -23.40
C VAL A 19 -0.62 -15.50 -22.02
N SER A 20 -0.44 -16.82 -21.89
CA SER A 20 -0.47 -17.45 -20.56
C SER A 20 0.72 -16.98 -19.72
N ASP A 21 0.53 -16.90 -18.42
CA ASP A 21 1.60 -16.54 -17.47
C ASP A 21 2.84 -17.40 -17.61
N ALA A 22 2.65 -18.71 -17.82
CA ALA A 22 3.74 -19.64 -18.01
C ALA A 22 4.55 -19.38 -19.31
N ALA A 23 3.87 -19.02 -20.40
CA ALA A 23 4.53 -18.67 -21.65
C ALA A 23 5.30 -17.35 -21.54
N MET A 24 4.74 -16.37 -20.87
CA MET A 24 5.42 -15.10 -20.59
C MET A 24 6.66 -15.31 -19.71
N GLU A 25 6.54 -16.09 -18.65
CA GLU A 25 7.64 -16.35 -17.72
C GLU A 25 8.78 -17.13 -18.40
N ALA A 26 8.44 -18.13 -19.23
CA ALA A 26 9.42 -18.85 -20.04
C ALA A 26 10.16 -17.92 -21.02
N SER A 27 9.44 -17.02 -21.70
CA SER A 27 10.02 -16.05 -22.61
C SER A 27 10.89 -15.02 -21.91
N LEU A 28 10.50 -14.53 -20.75
CA LEU A 28 11.29 -13.60 -19.93
C LEU A 28 12.59 -14.27 -19.48
N THR A 29 12.51 -15.52 -19.01
CA THR A 29 13.68 -16.30 -18.58
C THR A 29 14.62 -16.55 -19.73
N ALA A 30 14.12 -16.88 -20.91
CA ALA A 30 14.92 -17.07 -22.13
C ALA A 30 15.64 -15.79 -22.57
N GLN A 31 15.10 -14.62 -22.27
CA GLN A 31 15.68 -13.30 -22.50
C GLN A 31 16.63 -12.85 -21.36
N GLY A 32 16.89 -13.71 -20.38
CA GLY A 32 17.75 -13.39 -19.24
C GLY A 32 17.11 -12.46 -18.21
N VAL A 33 15.81 -12.23 -18.30
CA VAL A 33 15.06 -11.45 -17.30
C VAL A 33 14.67 -12.39 -16.16
N VAL A 34 15.53 -12.49 -15.16
CA VAL A 34 15.27 -13.24 -13.92
C VAL A 34 14.63 -12.29 -12.91
N GLY A 35 13.33 -12.20 -12.94
CA GLY A 35 12.56 -11.48 -11.94
C GLY A 35 11.63 -12.46 -11.24
N GLY A 36 11.86 -12.72 -9.96
CA GLY A 36 10.86 -13.42 -9.17
C GLY A 36 9.57 -12.59 -9.19
N ARG A 37 8.52 -13.10 -9.85
CA ARG A 37 7.18 -12.56 -9.64
C ARG A 37 6.89 -12.67 -8.14
N ARG A 38 6.82 -11.54 -7.47
CA ARG A 38 6.15 -11.54 -6.18
C ARG A 38 4.66 -11.70 -6.48
N PRO A 39 4.01 -12.77 -6.01
CA PRO A 39 2.57 -12.86 -6.14
C PRO A 39 1.96 -11.60 -5.50
N LEU A 40 1.02 -10.98 -6.20
CA LEU A 40 0.22 -9.94 -5.62
C LEU A 40 -0.48 -10.56 -4.39
N ASP A 41 -0.29 -9.96 -3.24
CA ASP A 41 -1.03 -10.38 -2.05
C ASP A 41 -2.48 -9.91 -2.22
N VAL A 42 -3.30 -10.82 -2.72
CA VAL A 42 -4.72 -10.59 -3.00
C VAL A 42 -5.60 -10.76 -1.75
N ALA A 43 -4.97 -10.94 -0.59
CA ALA A 43 -5.72 -11.04 0.65
C ALA A 43 -6.20 -9.66 1.11
N SER A 44 -7.50 -9.56 1.41
CA SER A 44 -8.04 -8.41 2.15
C SER A 44 -7.35 -8.34 3.53
N PRO A 45 -7.04 -7.13 4.06
CA PRO A 45 -7.34 -5.81 3.49
C PRO A 45 -6.21 -5.18 2.66
N ARG A 46 -5.19 -5.94 2.25
CA ARG A 46 -4.05 -5.41 1.48
C ARG A 46 -4.42 -4.96 0.08
N ILE A 47 -5.47 -5.53 -0.48
CA ILE A 47 -6.02 -5.16 -1.80
C ILE A 47 -7.06 -4.05 -1.72
N ALA A 48 -7.46 -3.62 -0.53
CA ALA A 48 -8.36 -2.49 -0.36
C ALA A 48 -7.65 -1.17 -0.68
N GLY A 49 -8.41 -0.15 -1.03
CA GLY A 49 -7.90 1.17 -1.41
C GLY A 49 -7.08 1.16 -2.69
N ASP A 50 -5.88 1.77 -2.65
CA ASP A 50 -4.98 1.95 -3.79
C ASP A 50 -3.78 0.99 -3.71
N PRO A 51 -3.89 -0.27 -4.12
CA PRO A 51 -2.73 -1.15 -4.24
C PRO A 51 -1.79 -0.65 -5.33
N GLN A 52 -0.51 -1.03 -5.27
CA GLN A 52 0.52 -0.54 -6.21
C GLN A 52 0.22 -0.85 -7.67
N THR A 53 -0.45 -1.95 -7.95
CA THR A 53 -0.91 -2.33 -9.28
C THR A 53 -2.41 -2.10 -9.34
N SER A 54 -2.81 -0.92 -9.74
CA SER A 54 -4.21 -0.55 -9.89
C SER A 54 -4.49 -0.19 -11.34
N GLY A 55 -5.50 -0.81 -11.90
CA GLY A 55 -6.13 -0.41 -13.15
C GLY A 55 -7.63 -0.35 -12.89
N TYR A 56 -8.28 0.70 -13.33
CA TYR A 56 -9.72 0.88 -13.15
C TYR A 56 -10.40 0.84 -14.52
N ALA A 57 -11.58 0.24 -14.57
CA ALA A 57 -12.44 0.21 -15.75
C ALA A 57 -13.81 0.77 -15.39
N ASP A 58 -14.34 1.58 -16.25
CA ASP A 58 -15.63 2.29 -16.33
C ASP A 58 -16.29 2.75 -15.02
N ASP A 59 -16.58 1.89 -14.10
CA ASP A 59 -16.85 2.16 -12.70
C ASP A 59 -15.57 1.90 -11.90
N PRO A 60 -15.39 2.45 -10.67
CA PRO A 60 -14.14 2.35 -9.91
C PRO A 60 -13.85 0.92 -9.42
N VAL A 61 -13.92 -0.05 -10.35
CA VAL A 61 -13.52 -1.44 -10.13
C VAL A 61 -12.05 -1.60 -10.49
N ASN A 62 -11.24 -1.97 -9.51
CA ASN A 62 -9.86 -2.34 -9.75
C ASN A 62 -9.80 -3.65 -10.50
N THR A 63 -9.34 -3.62 -11.75
CA THR A 63 -9.32 -4.79 -12.64
C THR A 63 -8.33 -5.88 -12.21
N THR A 64 -7.39 -5.54 -11.33
CA THR A 64 -6.40 -6.48 -10.81
C THR A 64 -6.91 -7.24 -9.60
N THR A 65 -7.67 -6.56 -8.74
CA THR A 65 -8.12 -7.11 -7.44
C THR A 65 -9.61 -7.43 -7.39
N GLY A 66 -10.40 -6.91 -8.35
CA GLY A 66 -11.85 -6.98 -8.32
C GLY A 66 -12.50 -6.07 -7.27
N ASN A 67 -11.70 -5.23 -6.58
CA ASN A 67 -12.21 -4.32 -5.58
C ASN A 67 -12.98 -3.17 -6.23
N PHE A 68 -14.25 -3.00 -5.89
CA PHE A 68 -14.98 -1.78 -6.17
C PHE A 68 -14.58 -0.75 -5.11
N VAL A 69 -14.04 0.39 -5.56
CA VAL A 69 -13.53 1.45 -4.70
C VAL A 69 -14.24 2.74 -5.03
N GLU A 70 -14.92 3.33 -4.06
CA GLU A 70 -15.58 4.62 -4.24
C GLU A 70 -15.15 5.58 -3.14
N ARG A 71 -14.77 6.79 -3.53
CA ARG A 71 -14.34 7.82 -2.60
C ARG A 71 -15.36 8.94 -2.54
N GLU A 72 -15.88 9.16 -1.34
CA GLU A 72 -16.80 10.23 -1.03
C GLU A 72 -16.11 11.32 -0.20
N VAL A 73 -16.36 12.58 -0.56
CA VAL A 73 -15.91 13.75 0.23
C VAL A 73 -17.10 14.31 0.94
N ASP A 74 -17.21 14.03 2.24
CA ASP A 74 -18.35 14.46 3.06
C ASP A 74 -18.19 15.89 3.56
N LEU A 75 -16.94 16.33 3.78
CA LEU A 75 -16.63 17.66 4.27
C LEU A 75 -15.37 18.20 3.60
N GLY A 76 -15.43 19.37 3.06
CA GLY A 76 -14.29 20.09 2.52
C GLY A 76 -14.37 21.57 2.87
N PHE A 77 -13.44 22.06 3.67
CA PHE A 77 -13.29 23.46 4.00
C PHE A 77 -11.87 23.92 3.70
N THR A 78 -11.73 24.96 2.92
CA THR A 78 -10.44 25.58 2.61
C THR A 78 -10.41 26.98 3.20
N GLY A 79 -9.72 27.15 4.31
CA GLY A 79 -9.47 28.43 4.96
C GLY A 79 -8.09 28.99 4.62
N GLY A 80 -7.82 30.24 4.95
CA GLY A 80 -6.55 30.93 4.60
C GLY A 80 -5.30 30.31 5.22
N LEU A 81 -5.37 29.65 6.36
CA LEU A 81 -4.25 29.05 7.07
C LEU A 81 -4.38 27.53 7.28
N ALA A 82 -5.57 26.98 7.07
CA ALA A 82 -5.84 25.55 7.26
C ALA A 82 -6.89 25.06 6.27
N SER A 83 -6.75 23.81 5.86
CA SER A 83 -7.82 23.08 5.18
C SER A 83 -8.30 21.96 6.09
N LEU A 84 -9.60 21.82 6.22
CA LEU A 84 -10.23 20.71 6.91
C LEU A 84 -10.99 19.88 5.87
N GLY A 85 -10.68 18.62 5.77
CA GLY A 85 -11.36 17.70 4.88
C GLY A 85 -11.69 16.40 5.59
N PHE A 86 -12.88 15.87 5.34
CA PHE A 86 -13.23 14.51 5.72
C PHE A 86 -13.71 13.78 4.47
N ALA A 87 -13.05 12.67 4.19
CA ALA A 87 -13.40 11.78 3.10
C ALA A 87 -13.43 10.35 3.62
N ARG A 88 -14.32 9.57 3.05
CA ARG A 88 -14.41 8.13 3.28
C ARG A 88 -14.19 7.38 1.97
N THR A 89 -13.72 6.16 2.08
CA THR A 89 -13.49 5.28 0.94
C THR A 89 -14.22 3.97 1.16
N TYR A 90 -15.11 3.63 0.24
CA TYR A 90 -15.74 2.33 0.21
C TYR A 90 -14.85 1.33 -0.52
N ASN A 91 -14.79 0.12 -0.01
CA ASN A 91 -14.07 -1.01 -0.61
C ASN A 91 -14.92 -2.26 -0.49
N SER A 92 -15.31 -2.84 -1.61
CA SER A 92 -16.15 -4.06 -1.62
C SER A 92 -15.46 -5.28 -1.02
N VAL A 93 -14.13 -5.28 -0.97
CA VAL A 93 -13.31 -6.39 -0.45
C VAL A 93 -12.76 -6.12 0.97
N LEU A 94 -13.11 -5.00 1.58
CA LEU A 94 -12.63 -4.70 2.93
C LEU A 94 -13.44 -5.47 3.97
N ASP A 95 -12.80 -6.42 4.64
CA ASP A 95 -13.41 -7.16 5.73
C ASP A 95 -13.45 -6.32 7.01
N GLY A 96 -14.51 -6.54 7.78
CA GLY A 96 -14.71 -5.88 9.06
C GLY A 96 -15.65 -4.68 8.97
N VAL A 97 -15.95 -4.13 10.13
CA VAL A 97 -16.85 -2.99 10.30
C VAL A 97 -16.08 -1.88 11.00
N GLY A 98 -15.81 -0.81 10.27
CA GLY A 98 -15.25 0.42 10.81
C GLY A 98 -16.33 1.32 11.42
N ALA A 99 -15.93 2.52 11.83
CA ALA A 99 -16.83 3.52 12.42
C ALA A 99 -17.97 3.93 11.47
N LEU A 100 -17.77 3.80 10.17
CA LEU A 100 -18.73 4.20 9.13
C LEU A 100 -19.50 3.00 8.53
N GLY A 101 -19.34 1.80 9.08
CA GLY A 101 -20.01 0.59 8.61
C GLY A 101 -19.12 -0.32 7.76
N PRO A 102 -19.69 -1.44 7.25
CA PRO A 102 -18.95 -2.42 6.47
C PRO A 102 -18.38 -1.83 5.19
N GLY A 103 -17.14 -2.17 4.86
CA GLY A 103 -16.47 -1.75 3.63
C GLY A 103 -15.99 -0.29 3.61
N TRP A 104 -16.36 0.52 4.59
CA TRP A 104 -15.95 1.92 4.67
C TRP A 104 -14.69 2.12 5.51
N ALA A 105 -13.81 2.99 5.03
CA ALA A 105 -12.64 3.47 5.74
C ALA A 105 -12.51 5.00 5.60
N SER A 106 -11.85 5.63 6.56
CA SER A 106 -11.64 7.07 6.59
C SER A 106 -10.33 7.43 7.31
N CYS A 107 -10.02 8.71 7.39
CA CYS A 107 -8.88 9.19 8.19
C CYS A 107 -9.04 8.89 9.69
N ALA A 108 -10.26 8.70 10.17
CA ALA A 108 -10.52 8.31 11.57
C ALA A 108 -10.09 6.85 11.88
N ASP A 109 -9.93 6.03 10.85
CA ASP A 109 -9.48 4.64 10.96
C ASP A 109 -7.96 4.51 10.83
N GLU A 110 -7.26 5.60 10.46
CA GLU A 110 -5.82 5.58 10.24
C GLU A 110 -5.06 5.31 11.54
N ARG A 111 -4.21 4.30 11.53
CA ARG A 111 -3.42 3.92 12.70
C ARG A 111 -2.23 3.03 12.33
N LEU A 112 -1.23 3.02 13.20
CA LEU A 112 -0.14 2.06 13.18
C LEU A 112 -0.38 1.00 14.25
N VAL A 113 -0.43 -0.26 13.84
CA VAL A 113 -0.54 -1.41 14.73
C VAL A 113 0.82 -2.08 14.79
N LEU A 114 1.33 -2.29 16.01
CA LEU A 114 2.60 -2.97 16.26
C LEU A 114 2.30 -4.33 16.89
N ASP A 115 2.91 -5.38 16.37
CA ASP A 115 2.80 -6.74 16.88
C ASP A 115 4.17 -7.46 16.82
N GLU A 116 4.20 -8.73 17.17
CA GLU A 116 5.44 -9.52 17.17
C GLU A 116 5.96 -9.77 15.73
N GLU A 117 5.09 -9.80 14.75
CA GLU A 117 5.43 -10.02 13.34
C GLU A 117 5.97 -8.75 12.66
N GLY A 118 5.65 -7.57 13.20
CA GLY A 118 6.13 -6.32 12.66
C GLY A 118 5.26 -5.10 12.97
N ALA A 119 5.04 -4.31 11.94
CA ALA A 119 4.17 -3.13 12.00
C ALA A 119 3.21 -3.12 10.82
N ARG A 120 2.00 -2.65 11.04
CA ARG A 120 0.97 -2.54 10.02
C ARG A 120 0.33 -1.16 10.07
N TRP A 121 0.52 -0.40 9.00
CA TRP A 121 -0.13 0.89 8.83
C TRP A 121 -1.48 0.70 8.13
N VAL A 122 -2.54 0.99 8.85
CA VAL A 122 -3.90 1.09 8.31
C VAL A 122 -4.08 2.48 7.73
N ARG A 123 -4.27 2.57 6.42
CA ARG A 123 -4.41 3.84 5.71
C ARG A 123 -5.87 4.33 5.67
N PRO A 124 -6.09 5.63 5.45
CA PRO A 124 -7.43 6.19 5.28
C PRO A 124 -8.27 5.55 4.17
N SER A 125 -7.62 4.96 3.17
CA SER A 125 -8.29 4.20 2.09
C SER A 125 -8.71 2.78 2.49
N GLY A 126 -8.43 2.35 3.72
CA GLY A 126 -8.67 0.98 4.19
C GLY A 126 -7.55 0.00 3.84
N ARG A 127 -6.57 0.39 3.02
CA ARG A 127 -5.43 -0.47 2.69
C ARG A 127 -4.49 -0.65 3.88
N HIS A 128 -3.96 -1.85 4.05
CA HIS A 128 -2.90 -2.14 5.01
C HIS A 128 -1.53 -2.20 4.33
N VAL A 129 -0.57 -1.47 4.87
CA VAL A 129 0.85 -1.56 4.50
C VAL A 129 1.58 -2.28 5.63
N VAL A 130 2.30 -3.35 5.30
CA VAL A 130 2.98 -4.20 6.29
C VAL A 130 4.47 -4.01 6.22
N PHE A 131 5.08 -3.80 7.37
CA PHE A 131 6.52 -3.71 7.60
C PHE A 131 6.96 -4.90 8.45
N PRO A 132 7.54 -5.95 7.86
CA PRO A 132 7.98 -7.12 8.61
C PRO A 132 9.00 -6.77 9.67
N ARG A 133 9.05 -7.55 10.75
CA ARG A 133 10.02 -7.35 11.82
C ARG A 133 11.43 -7.67 11.36
N LEU A 134 12.38 -6.79 11.69
CA LEU A 134 13.81 -7.00 11.46
C LEU A 134 14.60 -6.56 12.69
N GLY A 135 14.96 -7.51 13.53
CA GLY A 135 15.66 -7.23 14.79
C GLY A 135 14.88 -6.27 15.68
N THR A 136 15.46 -5.10 15.99
CA THR A 136 14.80 -4.06 16.78
C THR A 136 13.99 -3.06 15.93
N GLY A 137 14.02 -3.18 14.61
CA GLY A 137 13.34 -2.32 13.67
C GLY A 137 12.41 -3.09 12.72
N TRP A 138 12.28 -2.58 11.52
CA TRP A 138 11.40 -3.15 10.49
C TRP A 138 12.11 -3.22 9.14
N GLU A 139 11.72 -4.18 8.33
CA GLU A 139 12.08 -4.23 6.93
C GLU A 139 11.31 -3.18 6.13
N ARG A 140 11.72 -2.99 4.89
CA ARG A 140 10.95 -2.25 3.92
C ARG A 140 9.54 -2.83 3.78
N ALA A 141 8.55 -1.99 3.61
CA ALA A 141 7.17 -2.40 3.42
C ALA A 141 7.03 -3.43 2.31
N THR A 142 6.23 -4.47 2.57
CA THR A 142 5.95 -5.50 1.58
C THR A 142 5.12 -4.91 0.45
N GLY A 143 5.71 -4.92 -0.76
CA GLY A 143 5.05 -4.41 -1.96
C GLY A 143 5.09 -2.88 -2.12
N ASP A 144 5.57 -2.11 -1.17
CA ASP A 144 5.65 -0.65 -1.20
C ASP A 144 7.10 -0.15 -1.07
N ALA A 145 7.39 1.04 -1.59
CA ALA A 145 8.68 1.70 -1.43
C ALA A 145 8.66 2.61 -0.18
N LEU A 146 8.25 2.04 0.96
CA LEU A 146 8.11 2.72 2.24
C LEU A 146 8.97 2.07 3.30
N TRP A 147 9.47 2.88 4.24
CA TRP A 147 10.26 2.46 5.39
C TRP A 147 9.64 3.02 6.65
N LEU A 148 9.76 2.27 7.73
CA LEU A 148 9.33 2.67 9.06
C LEU A 148 10.55 2.78 9.96
N GLU A 149 10.71 3.91 10.61
CA GLU A 149 11.84 4.18 11.50
C GLU A 149 11.36 4.68 12.86
N HIS A 150 12.10 4.31 13.91
CA HIS A 150 11.95 4.97 15.20
C HIS A 150 12.56 6.36 15.14
N LEU A 151 11.77 7.39 15.34
CA LEU A 151 12.31 8.70 15.65
C LEU A 151 12.86 8.65 17.08
N LYS A 152 14.17 8.87 17.22
CA LYS A 152 14.73 9.16 18.54
C LYS A 152 14.15 10.51 18.98
N PRO A 153 13.71 10.65 20.25
CA PRO A 153 13.41 11.96 20.79
C PRO A 153 14.60 12.87 20.51
N ALA A 154 14.34 14.08 20.04
CA ALA A 154 15.40 15.09 19.97
C ALA A 154 15.99 15.19 21.37
N ASP A 155 17.31 15.08 21.47
CA ASP A 155 18.04 15.31 22.71
C ASP A 155 17.85 16.80 23.01
N ASP A 156 16.90 17.13 23.86
CA ASP A 156 16.50 18.52 24.16
C ASP A 156 17.51 19.19 25.08
N GLY A 157 18.77 18.81 24.98
CA GLY A 157 19.93 19.51 25.55
C GLY A 157 19.77 20.14 26.96
N THR A 158 18.72 19.76 27.68
CA THR A 158 18.47 20.16 29.06
C THR A 158 19.36 19.26 29.94
N SER A 159 20.67 19.38 29.77
CA SER A 159 21.60 18.94 30.79
C SER A 159 21.27 19.72 32.05
N ASP A 160 20.91 18.97 33.06
CA ASP A 160 20.79 19.38 34.47
C ASP A 160 22.10 20.04 34.93
N ALA A 161 22.29 21.32 34.58
CA ALA A 161 23.34 22.18 35.06
C ALA A 161 22.78 23.10 36.13
N GLY A 162 22.72 22.59 37.36
CA GLY A 162 22.42 23.49 38.46
C GLY A 162 21.86 22.88 39.74
N ARG A 163 22.51 21.90 40.31
CA ARG A 163 22.35 21.69 41.74
C ARG A 163 23.69 21.30 42.40
N ALA A 164 24.65 22.24 42.34
CA ALA A 164 25.77 22.21 43.26
C ALA A 164 25.45 23.19 44.40
N GLY A 165 25.42 22.66 45.60
CA GLY A 165 25.05 23.14 46.85
C GLY A 165 25.75 24.31 47.43
N THR A 166 25.26 24.73 48.50
CA THR A 166 25.95 25.18 49.73
C THR A 166 25.14 24.71 50.92
#